data_a34052a4342a1278e5b68e1aaeb6250f
#
_entry.id   a34052a4342a1278e5b68e1aaeb6250f
#
_cell.length_a   1.000
_cell.length_b   1.000
_cell.length_c   1.000
_cell.angle_alpha   90.00
_cell.angle_beta   90.00
_cell.angle_gamma   90.00
#
_symmetry.space_group_name_H-M   'P 1'
#
loop_
_entity.id
_entity.type
_entity.pdbx_description
1 polymer ?
#
loop_
_entity_poly.entity_id
_entity_poly.type
_entity_poly.pdbx_seq_one_letter_code
_entity_poly.pdbx_strand_id
1 'polypeptide(L)'
;MTTSDSQSTTYKCSFCGKVQGEVKRLIAGPDRVFICDECVALCEQIITEEKGSPTSREPAGIVSKNVNPKWISKKLDEYVVGQESAKKVLSVAVYNHYKRIQSNQKTSNVELHKSNILLVGPAGSGKTLLAQTLAKILEVPFAIADATSLTEAGYVGEDVENILLRLIQAADFDISRAEQGIIYIDEIDKIARKNPNPSITRDVSGEGVQQALLKIIEGCIANVPPQGGRKHPHQDFLQIKTDNILFICGGAFEGLVDMVDWRITKDSNSIGFNSIENHRSDDDKVEALEHLTADDLLNYGFIPELVGRLPISVNLSKLDKDALIKVLTEPKDALIKQYQALFKMDDVELEFTSEAIAATADQALQLKTGARGLRSILEQVLLDVMYELPSFKEIIRCKVDEGAILENDPVSLITANSELIQMPDLEKKSA
;
A
#
# COMPACT_ATOMS: atom_id res chain seq x y z
N MET A 1 -47.15 -64.77 44.20
CA MET A 1 -45.93 -63.93 44.39
C MET A 1 -45.37 -63.73 43.02
N THR A 2 -45.67 -62.59 42.43
CA THR A 2 -45.19 -62.16 41.09
C THR A 2 -44.29 -61.03 41.31
N THR A 3 -42.97 -61.22 41.10
CA THR A 3 -41.96 -60.25 41.11
C THR A 3 -41.94 -59.49 39.78
N SER A 4 -42.30 -58.25 39.78
CA SER A 4 -42.20 -57.33 38.64
C SER A 4 -40.77 -56.85 38.50
N ASP A 5 -40.08 -57.35 37.50
CA ASP A 5 -38.81 -56.81 37.01
C ASP A 5 -39.06 -55.47 36.35
N SER A 6 -38.74 -54.41 37.02
CA SER A 6 -38.63 -53.05 36.43
C SER A 6 -37.27 -52.88 35.76
N GLN A 7 -37.20 -53.24 34.45
CA GLN A 7 -36.04 -52.85 33.59
C GLN A 7 -36.01 -51.33 33.45
N SER A 8 -35.07 -50.71 34.14
CA SER A 8 -34.73 -49.28 33.93
C SER A 8 -34.11 -49.15 32.55
N THR A 9 -34.90 -48.69 31.59
CA THR A 9 -34.38 -48.31 30.25
C THR A 9 -33.44 -47.12 30.37
N THR A 10 -32.15 -47.40 30.40
CA THR A 10 -31.09 -46.34 30.44
C THR A 10 -30.94 -45.79 29.04
N TYR A 11 -31.39 -44.55 28.82
CA TYR A 11 -31.21 -43.83 27.54
C TYR A 11 -29.77 -43.37 27.38
N LYS A 12 -29.23 -43.53 26.15
CA LYS A 12 -27.85 -43.14 25.81
C LYS A 12 -27.85 -42.19 24.62
N CYS A 13 -26.89 -41.26 24.61
CA CYS A 13 -26.65 -40.39 23.47
C CYS A 13 -26.21 -41.26 22.26
N SER A 14 -26.87 -41.12 21.13
CA SER A 14 -26.59 -41.88 19.89
C SER A 14 -25.28 -41.40 19.21
N PHE A 15 -24.74 -40.23 19.59
CA PHE A 15 -23.52 -39.65 19.03
C PHE A 15 -22.28 -40.04 19.86
N CYS A 16 -22.29 -39.85 21.17
CA CYS A 16 -21.11 -40.06 22.01
C CYS A 16 -21.24 -41.27 22.96
N GLY A 17 -22.42 -41.90 23.06
CA GLY A 17 -22.67 -43.09 23.90
C GLY A 17 -22.87 -42.82 25.39
N LYS A 18 -22.72 -41.57 25.88
CA LYS A 18 -22.92 -41.18 27.30
C LYS A 18 -24.35 -41.44 27.74
N VAL A 19 -24.53 -41.96 28.97
CA VAL A 19 -25.86 -42.23 29.54
C VAL A 19 -26.48 -40.96 30.11
N GLN A 20 -27.82 -40.96 30.28
CA GLN A 20 -28.59 -39.80 30.75
C GLN A 20 -28.09 -39.21 32.09
N GLY A 21 -27.47 -40.03 32.94
CA GLY A 21 -26.90 -39.55 34.23
C GLY A 21 -25.54 -38.83 34.09
N GLU A 22 -24.88 -38.95 32.96
CA GLU A 22 -23.55 -38.36 32.69
C GLU A 22 -23.64 -37.03 31.91
N VAL A 23 -24.82 -36.61 31.48
CA VAL A 23 -25.06 -35.41 30.68
C VAL A 23 -26.13 -34.54 31.32
N LYS A 24 -26.06 -33.21 31.10
CA LYS A 24 -27.06 -32.29 31.69
C LYS A 24 -28.43 -32.41 31.06
N ARG A 25 -28.50 -32.69 29.78
CA ARG A 25 -29.76 -32.91 29.04
C ARG A 25 -29.57 -33.92 27.92
N LEU A 26 -30.60 -34.75 27.73
CA LEU A 26 -30.71 -35.68 26.61
C LEU A 26 -31.96 -35.32 25.83
N ILE A 27 -31.83 -34.97 24.56
CA ILE A 27 -32.91 -34.58 23.65
C ILE A 27 -33.30 -35.82 22.84
N ALA A 28 -34.58 -36.17 22.86
CA ALA A 28 -35.11 -37.29 22.09
C ALA A 28 -35.49 -36.85 20.68
N GLY A 29 -35.06 -37.60 19.69
CA GLY A 29 -35.46 -37.48 18.29
C GLY A 29 -36.44 -38.61 17.91
N PRO A 30 -36.89 -38.69 16.64
CA PRO A 30 -37.69 -39.80 16.13
C PRO A 30 -36.86 -41.09 16.18
N ASP A 31 -37.57 -42.25 16.17
CA ASP A 31 -36.97 -43.59 16.11
C ASP A 31 -35.97 -43.95 17.23
N ARG A 32 -36.20 -43.45 18.46
CA ARG A 32 -35.36 -43.71 19.66
C ARG A 32 -33.90 -43.19 19.52
N VAL A 33 -33.69 -42.18 18.71
CA VAL A 33 -32.40 -41.47 18.63
C VAL A 33 -32.36 -40.41 19.71
N PHE A 34 -31.20 -40.29 20.41
CA PHE A 34 -30.99 -39.29 21.46
C PHE A 34 -29.70 -38.55 21.21
N ILE A 35 -29.69 -37.23 21.49
CA ILE A 35 -28.48 -36.40 21.42
C ILE A 35 -28.32 -35.65 22.74
N CYS A 36 -27.11 -35.61 23.29
CA CYS A 36 -26.81 -34.86 24.52
C CYS A 36 -26.47 -33.41 24.22
N ASP A 37 -26.55 -32.55 25.26
CA ASP A 37 -26.23 -31.16 25.23
C ASP A 37 -24.77 -30.89 24.78
N GLU A 38 -23.80 -31.73 25.18
CA GLU A 38 -22.41 -31.62 24.73
C GLU A 38 -22.25 -31.86 23.22
N CYS A 39 -22.94 -32.90 22.68
CA CYS A 39 -22.91 -33.17 21.25
C CYS A 39 -23.68 -32.11 20.44
N VAL A 40 -24.74 -31.51 20.99
CA VAL A 40 -25.44 -30.37 20.37
C VAL A 40 -24.49 -29.16 20.28
N ALA A 41 -23.77 -28.83 21.35
CA ALA A 41 -22.79 -27.74 21.34
C ALA A 41 -21.66 -27.99 20.35
N LEU A 42 -21.14 -29.22 20.25
CA LEU A 42 -20.14 -29.61 19.26
C LEU A 42 -20.67 -29.49 17.82
N CYS A 43 -21.88 -29.96 17.57
CA CYS A 43 -22.51 -29.81 16.25
C CYS A 43 -22.76 -28.33 15.90
N GLU A 44 -23.18 -27.52 16.85
CA GLU A 44 -23.34 -26.07 16.68
C GLU A 44 -22.02 -25.40 16.37
N GLN A 45 -20.92 -25.78 17.04
CA GLN A 45 -19.59 -25.32 16.76
C GLN A 45 -19.12 -25.69 15.35
N ILE A 46 -19.29 -26.95 14.94
CA ILE A 46 -18.96 -27.43 13.58
C ILE A 46 -19.80 -26.69 12.52
N ILE A 47 -21.12 -26.57 12.75
CA ILE A 47 -22.02 -25.84 11.84
C ILE A 47 -21.67 -24.34 11.79
N THR A 48 -21.17 -23.76 12.89
CA THR A 48 -20.73 -22.37 12.93
C THR A 48 -19.34 -22.20 12.28
N GLU A 49 -18.45 -23.17 12.41
CA GLU A 49 -17.17 -23.24 11.70
C GLU A 49 -17.38 -23.51 10.20
N GLU A 50 -18.34 -24.38 9.81
CA GLU A 50 -18.75 -24.54 8.41
C GLU A 50 -19.56 -23.35 7.88
N LYS A 51 -20.29 -22.63 8.74
CA LYS A 51 -20.88 -21.32 8.40
C LYS A 51 -19.84 -20.21 8.39
N GLY A 52 -18.64 -20.44 8.91
CA GLY A 52 -17.43 -19.67 8.68
C GLY A 52 -16.82 -19.88 7.30
N SER A 53 -17.18 -20.94 6.57
CA SER A 53 -17.04 -20.99 5.10
C SER A 53 -18.10 -20.06 4.48
N PRO A 54 -17.73 -19.29 3.44
CA PRO A 54 -18.44 -18.08 3.04
C PRO A 54 -19.81 -18.38 2.45
N THR A 55 -20.82 -18.58 3.32
CA THR A 55 -22.18 -18.33 2.88
C THR A 55 -22.36 -16.82 2.81
N SER A 56 -22.25 -16.30 1.59
CA SER A 56 -22.88 -15.06 1.15
C SER A 56 -23.01 -13.98 2.26
N ARG A 57 -21.88 -13.51 2.84
CA ARG A 57 -21.79 -12.08 3.00
C ARG A 57 -21.93 -11.56 1.58
N GLU A 58 -23.08 -10.93 1.25
CA GLU A 58 -23.11 -10.03 0.12
C GLU A 58 -21.77 -9.30 0.16
N PRO A 59 -20.97 -9.31 -0.92
CA PRO A 59 -19.73 -8.56 -0.93
C PRO A 59 -20.14 -7.19 -0.46
N ALA A 60 -19.70 -6.80 0.74
CA ALA A 60 -19.98 -5.49 1.28
C ALA A 60 -19.48 -4.58 0.17
N GLY A 61 -20.44 -4.04 -0.60
CA GLY A 61 -20.12 -3.39 -1.85
C GLY A 61 -19.13 -2.30 -1.47
N ILE A 62 -17.87 -2.48 -1.88
CA ILE A 62 -16.72 -1.64 -1.55
C ILE A 62 -17.04 -0.17 -1.83
N VAL A 63 -17.99 0.06 -2.71
CA VAL A 63 -18.60 1.36 -2.93
C VAL A 63 -19.92 1.41 -2.17
N SER A 64 -19.88 1.78 -0.90
CA SER A 64 -21.08 2.21 -0.18
C SER A 64 -21.80 3.28 -1.03
N LYS A 65 -23.14 3.41 -0.92
CA LYS A 65 -23.95 4.34 -1.73
C LYS A 65 -23.43 5.80 -1.77
N ASN A 66 -22.47 6.15 -0.92
CA ASN A 66 -21.93 7.50 -0.76
C ASN A 66 -20.49 7.69 -1.29
N VAL A 67 -19.80 6.65 -1.79
CA VAL A 67 -18.45 6.80 -2.34
C VAL A 67 -18.57 7.34 -3.76
N ASN A 68 -17.96 8.51 -3.99
CA ASN A 68 -17.84 9.13 -5.30
C ASN A 68 -16.42 9.71 -5.47
N PRO A 69 -15.99 10.08 -6.70
CA PRO A 69 -14.63 10.58 -6.92
C PRO A 69 -14.27 11.80 -6.05
N LYS A 70 -15.18 12.72 -5.82
CA LYS A 70 -14.96 13.89 -4.96
C LYS A 70 -14.72 13.50 -3.50
N TRP A 71 -15.44 12.49 -3.01
CA TRP A 71 -15.25 11.98 -1.66
C TRP A 71 -13.88 11.31 -1.52
N ILE A 72 -13.45 10.49 -2.53
CA ILE A 72 -12.13 9.86 -2.55
C ILE A 72 -11.03 10.92 -2.53
N SER A 73 -11.13 11.93 -3.41
CA SER A 73 -10.17 13.04 -3.47
C SER A 73 -10.07 13.78 -2.13
N LYS A 74 -11.22 14.14 -1.54
CA LYS A 74 -11.24 14.79 -0.22
C LYS A 74 -10.63 13.94 0.89
N LYS A 75 -10.80 12.63 0.81
CA LYS A 75 -10.16 11.70 1.77
C LYS A 75 -8.67 11.58 1.55
N LEU A 76 -8.20 11.64 0.30
CA LEU A 76 -6.77 11.68 -0.01
C LEU A 76 -6.13 12.98 0.52
N ASP A 77 -6.84 14.13 0.48
CA ASP A 77 -6.37 15.40 1.01
C ASP A 77 -6.06 15.36 2.51
N GLU A 78 -6.69 14.45 3.25
CA GLU A 78 -6.41 14.29 4.69
C GLU A 78 -5.02 13.70 4.97
N TYR A 79 -4.39 13.04 3.98
CA TYR A 79 -3.12 12.32 4.11
C TYR A 79 -2.02 12.80 3.17
N VAL A 80 -2.38 13.30 1.99
CA VAL A 80 -1.44 13.67 0.93
C VAL A 80 -1.56 15.16 0.62
N VAL A 81 -0.44 15.87 0.69
CA VAL A 81 -0.36 17.29 0.39
C VAL A 81 -0.14 17.50 -1.11
N GLY A 82 -0.81 18.49 -1.69
CA GLY A 82 -0.68 18.85 -3.11
C GLY A 82 -1.15 17.73 -4.04
N GLN A 83 -0.59 17.66 -5.25
CA GLN A 83 -0.87 16.63 -6.25
C GLN A 83 -2.36 16.59 -6.70
N GLU A 84 -3.00 17.76 -6.83
CA GLU A 84 -4.44 17.87 -7.07
C GLU A 84 -4.89 17.16 -8.37
N SER A 85 -4.13 17.33 -9.45
CA SER A 85 -4.40 16.66 -10.72
C SER A 85 -4.31 15.14 -10.59
N ALA A 86 -3.26 14.65 -9.94
CA ALA A 86 -3.06 13.22 -9.69
C ALA A 86 -4.18 12.63 -8.84
N LYS A 87 -4.55 13.28 -7.74
CA LYS A 87 -5.66 12.85 -6.87
C LYS A 87 -6.98 12.78 -7.63
N LYS A 88 -7.26 13.77 -8.49
CA LYS A 88 -8.48 13.81 -9.31
C LYS A 88 -8.54 12.62 -10.27
N VAL A 89 -7.47 12.38 -11.03
CA VAL A 89 -7.41 11.28 -12.00
C VAL A 89 -7.51 9.93 -11.29
N LEU A 90 -6.74 9.72 -10.21
CA LEU A 90 -6.78 8.51 -9.39
C LEU A 90 -8.18 8.25 -8.83
N SER A 91 -8.83 9.28 -8.28
CA SER A 91 -10.17 9.14 -7.71
C SER A 91 -11.21 8.69 -8.73
N VAL A 92 -11.14 9.22 -9.96
CA VAL A 92 -12.02 8.81 -11.06
C VAL A 92 -11.69 7.39 -11.53
N ALA A 93 -10.42 7.07 -11.72
CA ALA A 93 -9.97 5.77 -12.21
C ALA A 93 -10.42 4.64 -11.26
N VAL A 94 -10.18 4.83 -9.97
CA VAL A 94 -10.53 3.86 -8.93
C VAL A 94 -12.04 3.72 -8.76
N TYR A 95 -12.78 4.83 -8.75
CA TYR A 95 -14.23 4.79 -8.73
C TYR A 95 -14.80 4.00 -9.91
N ASN A 96 -14.28 4.22 -11.13
CA ASN A 96 -14.70 3.50 -12.33
C ASN A 96 -14.35 2.00 -12.24
N HIS A 97 -13.18 1.66 -11.68
CA HIS A 97 -12.78 0.27 -11.48
C HIS A 97 -13.77 -0.49 -10.59
N TYR A 98 -14.10 0.02 -9.41
CA TYR A 98 -15.04 -0.64 -8.51
C TYR A 98 -16.49 -0.60 -9.03
N LYS A 99 -16.87 0.45 -9.75
CA LYS A 99 -18.16 0.52 -10.42
C LYS A 99 -18.28 -0.57 -11.50
N ARG A 100 -17.19 -0.87 -12.23
CA ARG A 100 -17.13 -1.98 -13.19
C ARG A 100 -17.37 -3.32 -12.49
N ILE A 101 -16.69 -3.58 -11.37
CA ILE A 101 -16.85 -4.82 -10.60
C ILE A 101 -18.31 -5.00 -10.15
N GLN A 102 -18.96 -3.94 -9.71
CA GLN A 102 -20.36 -3.98 -9.30
C GLN A 102 -21.34 -4.16 -10.48
N SER A 103 -21.03 -3.60 -11.65
CA SER A 103 -21.89 -3.68 -12.84
C SER A 103 -21.88 -5.07 -13.49
N ASN A 104 -20.77 -5.81 -13.43
CA ASN A 104 -20.68 -7.19 -13.93
C ASN A 104 -21.68 -8.14 -13.25
N GLN A 105 -22.29 -7.73 -12.14
CA GLN A 105 -23.38 -8.45 -11.49
C GLN A 105 -24.77 -8.08 -12.06
N LYS A 106 -24.89 -7.08 -12.93
CA LYS A 106 -26.16 -6.58 -13.48
C LYS A 106 -26.03 -6.38 -14.98
N THR A 107 -26.53 -7.32 -15.76
CA THR A 107 -26.91 -7.26 -17.19
C THR A 107 -26.67 -5.92 -17.90
N SER A 108 -25.48 -5.65 -18.38
CA SER A 108 -25.27 -4.65 -19.43
C SER A 108 -24.75 -5.36 -20.69
N ASN A 109 -25.28 -4.99 -21.86
CA ASN A 109 -24.83 -5.54 -23.16
C ASN A 109 -23.45 -4.98 -23.58
N VAL A 110 -22.76 -4.24 -22.70
CA VAL A 110 -21.47 -3.60 -22.97
C VAL A 110 -20.45 -4.20 -22.02
N GLU A 111 -19.38 -4.75 -22.56
CA GLU A 111 -18.24 -5.25 -21.80
C GLU A 111 -17.35 -4.09 -21.36
N LEU A 112 -17.14 -3.96 -20.06
CA LEU A 112 -16.29 -2.93 -19.45
C LEU A 112 -14.89 -3.52 -19.20
N HIS A 113 -13.90 -3.01 -19.93
CA HIS A 113 -12.52 -3.43 -19.77
C HIS A 113 -11.87 -2.88 -18.49
N LYS A 114 -10.89 -3.63 -18.00
CA LYS A 114 -10.05 -3.25 -16.86
C LYS A 114 -9.11 -2.10 -17.28
N SER A 115 -8.95 -1.12 -16.38
CA SER A 115 -8.02 0.00 -16.57
C SER A 115 -7.07 0.06 -15.39
N ASN A 116 -5.80 -0.29 -15.63
CA ASN A 116 -4.75 -0.16 -14.63
C ASN A 116 -4.09 1.23 -14.73
N ILE A 117 -3.32 1.60 -13.72
CA ILE A 117 -2.84 2.97 -13.54
C ILE A 117 -1.31 2.98 -13.56
N LEU A 118 -0.73 3.94 -14.25
CA LEU A 118 0.70 4.23 -14.24
C LEU A 118 0.94 5.55 -13.49
N LEU A 119 1.74 5.52 -12.42
CA LEU A 119 2.18 6.69 -11.69
C LEU A 119 3.60 7.06 -12.13
N VAL A 120 3.76 8.25 -12.69
CA VAL A 120 5.04 8.79 -13.14
C VAL A 120 5.40 9.99 -12.29
N GLY A 121 6.63 10.06 -11.80
CA GLY A 121 7.09 11.21 -11.04
C GLY A 121 8.35 10.95 -10.23
N PRO A 122 9.07 11.99 -9.80
CA PRO A 122 10.35 11.86 -9.14
C PRO A 122 10.30 11.05 -7.84
N ALA A 123 11.45 10.60 -7.36
CA ALA A 123 11.56 9.97 -6.05
C ALA A 123 11.08 10.94 -4.95
N GLY A 124 10.37 10.41 -3.95
CA GLY A 124 9.83 11.23 -2.85
C GLY A 124 8.60 12.07 -3.18
N SER A 125 8.00 11.96 -4.38
CA SER A 125 6.75 12.67 -4.76
C SER A 125 5.47 12.09 -4.15
N GLY A 126 5.54 10.96 -3.44
CA GLY A 126 4.40 10.36 -2.76
C GLY A 126 3.64 9.26 -3.53
N LYS A 127 4.20 8.68 -4.61
CA LYS A 127 3.58 7.61 -5.41
C LYS A 127 3.05 6.44 -4.55
N THR A 128 3.93 5.85 -3.78
CA THR A 128 3.62 4.71 -2.90
C THR A 128 2.59 5.10 -1.83
N LEU A 129 2.73 6.30 -1.24
CA LEU A 129 1.81 6.83 -0.24
C LEU A 129 0.39 7.01 -0.80
N LEU A 130 0.26 7.52 -2.03
CA LEU A 130 -1.04 7.67 -2.70
C LEU A 130 -1.74 6.33 -2.89
N ALA A 131 -1.02 5.31 -3.40
CA ALA A 131 -1.58 3.97 -3.61
C ALA A 131 -1.98 3.30 -2.28
N GLN A 132 -1.14 3.40 -1.26
CA GLN A 132 -1.40 2.84 0.07
C GLN A 132 -2.57 3.53 0.76
N THR A 133 -2.62 4.87 0.70
CA THR A 133 -3.71 5.66 1.30
C THR A 133 -5.04 5.36 0.61
N LEU A 134 -5.02 5.18 -0.71
CA LEU A 134 -6.20 4.82 -1.48
C LEU A 134 -6.77 3.46 -1.03
N ALA A 135 -5.92 2.45 -0.88
CA ALA A 135 -6.34 1.13 -0.38
C ALA A 135 -6.88 1.22 1.06
N LYS A 136 -6.25 2.03 1.93
CA LYS A 136 -6.70 2.29 3.31
C LYS A 136 -8.09 2.93 3.34
N ILE A 137 -8.34 3.96 2.50
CA ILE A 137 -9.62 4.67 2.42
C ILE A 137 -10.74 3.76 1.93
N LEU A 138 -10.42 2.84 1.01
CA LEU A 138 -11.38 1.91 0.42
C LEU A 138 -11.54 0.62 1.22
N GLU A 139 -10.72 0.43 2.26
CA GLU A 139 -10.72 -0.77 3.13
C GLU A 139 -10.52 -2.07 2.35
N VAL A 140 -9.66 -2.02 1.30
CA VAL A 140 -9.35 -3.17 0.46
C VAL A 140 -7.97 -3.74 0.77
N PRO A 141 -7.73 -5.05 0.53
CA PRO A 141 -6.42 -5.65 0.64
C PRO A 141 -5.40 -4.94 -0.24
N PHE A 142 -4.19 -4.74 0.27
CA PHE A 142 -3.13 -4.02 -0.41
C PHE A 142 -1.81 -4.79 -0.35
N ALA A 143 -1.16 -4.93 -1.50
CA ALA A 143 0.17 -5.51 -1.59
C ALA A 143 1.12 -4.59 -2.35
N ILE A 144 2.38 -4.55 -1.89
CA ILE A 144 3.47 -3.82 -2.56
C ILE A 144 4.46 -4.84 -3.11
N ALA A 145 4.90 -4.62 -4.33
CA ALA A 145 6.00 -5.34 -4.95
C ALA A 145 6.99 -4.36 -5.58
N ASP A 146 8.25 -4.75 -5.58
CA ASP A 146 9.31 -4.03 -6.26
C ASP A 146 9.62 -4.74 -7.58
N ALA A 147 9.50 -4.02 -8.71
CA ALA A 147 9.72 -4.59 -10.03
C ALA A 147 11.17 -5.08 -10.21
N THR A 148 12.14 -4.50 -9.50
CA THR A 148 13.56 -4.88 -9.60
C THR A 148 13.87 -6.23 -8.97
N SER A 149 13.05 -6.69 -8.02
CA SER A 149 13.19 -8.00 -7.37
C SER A 149 12.62 -9.14 -8.20
N LEU A 150 11.80 -8.82 -9.22
CA LEU A 150 11.08 -9.80 -10.02
C LEU A 150 11.95 -10.39 -11.13
N THR A 151 11.76 -11.68 -11.37
CA THR A 151 12.38 -12.39 -12.48
C THR A 151 11.38 -13.23 -13.25
N GLU A 152 11.75 -13.61 -14.48
CA GLU A 152 10.96 -14.58 -15.23
C GLU A 152 10.94 -15.93 -14.49
N ALA A 153 9.79 -16.61 -14.49
CA ALA A 153 9.58 -17.87 -13.80
C ALA A 153 10.67 -18.91 -14.13
N GLY A 154 11.28 -19.49 -13.09
CA GLY A 154 12.33 -20.49 -13.21
C GLY A 154 13.77 -19.96 -13.11
N TYR A 155 13.96 -18.64 -12.99
CA TYR A 155 15.28 -18.04 -12.72
C TYR A 155 15.45 -17.68 -11.25
N VAL A 156 16.65 -17.23 -10.86
CA VAL A 156 16.94 -16.81 -9.48
C VAL A 156 16.36 -15.41 -9.27
N GLY A 157 15.35 -15.32 -8.41
CA GLY A 157 14.62 -14.10 -8.07
C GLY A 157 13.23 -14.42 -7.57
N GLU A 158 12.42 -13.41 -7.42
CA GLU A 158 11.04 -13.54 -6.97
C GLU A 158 10.10 -13.74 -8.17
N ASP A 159 9.33 -14.84 -8.16
CA ASP A 159 8.34 -15.08 -9.20
C ASP A 159 7.21 -14.05 -9.11
N VAL A 160 6.67 -13.63 -10.26
CA VAL A 160 5.58 -12.64 -10.34
C VAL A 160 4.34 -13.10 -9.56
N GLU A 161 4.08 -14.41 -9.47
CA GLU A 161 2.97 -14.95 -8.68
C GLU A 161 3.10 -14.72 -7.16
N ASN A 162 4.31 -14.47 -6.64
CA ASN A 162 4.50 -14.13 -5.23
C ASN A 162 3.84 -12.79 -4.84
N ILE A 163 3.67 -11.89 -5.80
CA ILE A 163 2.92 -10.65 -5.59
C ILE A 163 1.47 -10.96 -5.19
N LEU A 164 0.86 -11.94 -5.88
CA LEU A 164 -0.50 -12.39 -5.58
C LEU A 164 -0.58 -13.08 -4.22
N LEU A 165 0.46 -13.83 -3.82
CA LEU A 165 0.53 -14.42 -2.48
C LEU A 165 0.52 -13.35 -1.39
N ARG A 166 1.29 -12.27 -1.56
CA ARG A 166 1.29 -11.14 -0.61
C ARG A 166 -0.10 -10.51 -0.49
N LEU A 167 -0.82 -10.38 -1.61
CA LEU A 167 -2.19 -9.86 -1.59
C LEU A 167 -3.17 -10.82 -0.88
N ILE A 168 -3.05 -12.14 -1.10
CA ILE A 168 -3.84 -13.16 -0.41
C ILE A 168 -3.57 -13.11 1.10
N GLN A 169 -2.31 -12.98 1.51
CA GLN A 169 -1.93 -12.82 2.92
C GLN A 169 -2.49 -11.53 3.53
N ALA A 170 -2.46 -10.41 2.81
CA ALA A 170 -3.06 -9.15 3.24
C ALA A 170 -4.59 -9.20 3.35
N ALA A 171 -5.23 -10.20 2.71
CA ALA A 171 -6.65 -10.49 2.79
C ALA A 171 -7.00 -11.57 3.83
N ASP A 172 -6.06 -11.96 4.71
CA ASP A 172 -6.22 -13.06 5.68
C ASP A 172 -6.64 -14.40 5.02
N PHE A 173 -6.07 -14.69 3.84
CA PHE A 173 -6.38 -15.85 2.99
C PHE A 173 -7.83 -15.92 2.45
N ASP A 174 -8.59 -14.82 2.55
CA ASP A 174 -9.88 -14.70 1.87
C ASP A 174 -9.66 -14.36 0.38
N ILE A 175 -9.76 -15.36 -0.49
CA ILE A 175 -9.55 -15.21 -1.93
C ILE A 175 -10.52 -14.21 -2.54
N SER A 176 -11.79 -14.22 -2.11
CA SER A 176 -12.82 -13.32 -2.65
C SER A 176 -12.52 -11.85 -2.33
N ARG A 177 -11.95 -11.58 -1.15
CA ARG A 177 -11.46 -10.24 -0.80
C ARG A 177 -10.19 -9.89 -1.53
N ALA A 178 -9.24 -10.83 -1.66
CA ALA A 178 -8.00 -10.62 -2.40
C ALA A 178 -8.26 -10.25 -3.87
N GLU A 179 -9.23 -10.89 -4.53
CA GLU A 179 -9.62 -10.61 -5.91
C GLU A 179 -10.13 -9.17 -6.15
N GLN A 180 -10.47 -8.43 -5.09
CA GLN A 180 -10.92 -7.03 -5.14
C GLN A 180 -9.87 -6.05 -4.57
N GLY A 181 -8.67 -6.54 -4.32
CA GLY A 181 -7.58 -5.76 -3.76
C GLY A 181 -6.86 -4.86 -4.75
N ILE A 182 -5.87 -4.15 -4.23
CA ILE A 182 -4.97 -3.27 -4.99
C ILE A 182 -3.55 -3.81 -4.86
N ILE A 183 -2.85 -3.94 -5.99
CA ILE A 183 -1.42 -4.24 -6.06
C ILE A 183 -0.69 -3.00 -6.56
N TYR A 184 0.28 -2.55 -5.78
CA TYR A 184 1.21 -1.49 -6.18
C TYR A 184 2.56 -2.10 -6.57
N ILE A 185 2.98 -1.87 -7.82
CA ILE A 185 4.29 -2.30 -8.33
C ILE A 185 5.16 -1.06 -8.40
N ASP A 186 6.16 -0.97 -7.52
CA ASP A 186 7.11 0.13 -7.50
C ASP A 186 8.27 -0.13 -8.47
N GLU A 187 8.96 0.93 -8.85
CA GLU A 187 10.16 0.91 -9.70
C GLU A 187 9.95 0.24 -11.07
N ILE A 188 8.73 0.35 -11.63
CA ILE A 188 8.38 -0.29 -12.91
C ILE A 188 9.28 0.19 -14.07
N ASP A 189 9.82 1.39 -13.99
CA ASP A 189 10.74 1.96 -14.98
C ASP A 189 12.07 1.19 -15.06
N LYS A 190 12.45 0.47 -14.02
CA LYS A 190 13.72 -0.29 -13.97
C LYS A 190 13.69 -1.56 -14.81
N ILE A 191 12.49 -2.09 -15.13
CA ILE A 191 12.35 -3.24 -16.04
C ILE A 191 12.19 -2.82 -17.51
N ALA A 192 12.29 -1.53 -17.82
CA ALA A 192 12.33 -1.05 -19.19
C ALA A 192 13.59 -1.55 -19.91
N ARG A 193 13.44 -1.94 -21.17
CA ARG A 193 14.53 -2.46 -22.00
C ARG A 193 15.54 -1.34 -22.28
N LYS A 194 16.81 -1.53 -21.86
CA LYS A 194 17.85 -0.51 -22.00
C LYS A 194 18.59 -0.57 -23.34
N ASN A 195 18.59 -1.70 -24.04
CA ASN A 195 19.34 -1.89 -25.28
C ASN A 195 18.41 -2.04 -26.49
N PRO A 196 18.57 -1.19 -27.53
CA PRO A 196 17.80 -1.32 -28.78
C PRO A 196 18.22 -2.51 -29.62
N ASN A 197 19.40 -3.12 -29.38
CA ASN A 197 19.86 -4.28 -30.13
C ASN A 197 19.22 -5.56 -29.60
N PRO A 198 18.62 -6.40 -30.46
CA PRO A 198 18.14 -7.71 -30.07
C PRO A 198 19.35 -8.55 -29.60
N SER A 199 19.50 -8.69 -28.30
CA SER A 199 20.49 -9.60 -27.74
C SER A 199 20.12 -11.02 -28.11
N ILE A 200 21.13 -11.82 -28.49
CA ILE A 200 20.97 -13.27 -28.75
C ILE A 200 20.57 -13.99 -27.43
N THR A 201 20.81 -13.36 -26.28
CA THR A 201 20.43 -13.86 -24.97
C THR A 201 19.09 -13.26 -24.54
N ARG A 202 18.19 -14.13 -24.08
CA ARG A 202 16.88 -13.74 -23.54
C ARG A 202 17.06 -12.78 -22.35
N ASP A 203 16.42 -11.62 -22.40
CA ASP A 203 16.45 -10.66 -21.30
C ASP A 203 15.46 -11.09 -20.21
N VAL A 204 15.98 -11.76 -19.19
CA VAL A 204 15.19 -12.34 -18.08
C VAL A 204 14.84 -11.31 -17.00
N SER A 205 15.46 -10.14 -17.00
CA SER A 205 15.28 -9.08 -16.02
C SER A 205 14.49 -7.86 -16.54
N GLY A 206 14.41 -7.69 -17.83
CA GLY A 206 13.69 -6.59 -18.47
C GLY A 206 12.42 -7.07 -19.18
N GLU A 207 12.52 -7.39 -20.49
CA GLU A 207 11.36 -7.78 -21.31
C GLU A 207 10.65 -9.03 -20.78
N GLY A 208 11.40 -10.03 -20.26
CA GLY A 208 10.81 -11.24 -19.70
C GLY A 208 9.92 -10.96 -18.49
N VAL A 209 10.33 -10.02 -17.61
CA VAL A 209 9.51 -9.59 -16.46
C VAL A 209 8.28 -8.82 -16.93
N GLN A 210 8.42 -7.93 -17.92
CA GLN A 210 7.26 -7.23 -18.49
C GLN A 210 6.21 -8.20 -19.04
N GLN A 211 6.64 -9.25 -19.77
CA GLN A 211 5.74 -10.29 -20.29
C GLN A 211 5.09 -11.14 -19.19
N ALA A 212 5.82 -11.43 -18.10
CA ALA A 212 5.27 -12.15 -16.95
C ALA A 212 4.23 -11.30 -16.19
N LEU A 213 4.53 -10.02 -15.96
CA LEU A 213 3.58 -9.07 -15.37
C LEU A 213 2.33 -8.87 -16.23
N LEU A 214 2.50 -8.82 -17.54
CA LEU A 214 1.40 -8.65 -18.48
C LEU A 214 0.29 -9.68 -18.25
N LYS A 215 0.64 -10.95 -18.02
CA LYS A 215 -0.33 -12.04 -17.80
C LYS A 215 -1.26 -11.77 -16.62
N ILE A 216 -0.71 -11.30 -15.49
CA ILE A 216 -1.51 -11.02 -14.30
C ILE A 216 -2.24 -9.67 -14.40
N ILE A 217 -1.67 -8.71 -15.11
CA ILE A 217 -2.27 -7.39 -15.33
C ILE A 217 -3.45 -7.47 -16.29
N GLU A 218 -3.39 -8.29 -17.32
CA GLU A 218 -4.49 -8.49 -18.27
C GLU A 218 -5.73 -9.14 -17.64
N GLY A 219 -5.51 -10.09 -16.77
CA GLY A 219 -6.54 -10.92 -16.13
C GLY A 219 -6.34 -12.39 -16.49
N CYS A 220 -6.18 -13.19 -15.47
CA CYS A 220 -6.04 -14.65 -15.60
C CYS A 220 -6.43 -15.35 -14.30
N ILE A 221 -6.57 -16.67 -14.37
CA ILE A 221 -6.60 -17.51 -13.17
C ILE A 221 -5.16 -17.91 -12.86
N ALA A 222 -4.59 -17.33 -11.83
CA ALA A 222 -3.24 -17.62 -11.38
C ALA A 222 -3.23 -18.72 -10.32
N ASN A 223 -2.25 -19.64 -10.42
CA ASN A 223 -2.01 -20.68 -9.44
C ASN A 223 -0.85 -20.25 -8.54
N VAL A 224 -1.16 -19.92 -7.30
CA VAL A 224 -0.22 -19.35 -6.33
C VAL A 224 0.18 -20.42 -5.30
N PRO A 225 1.48 -20.69 -5.12
CA PRO A 225 1.94 -21.63 -4.08
C PRO A 225 1.70 -21.04 -2.69
N PRO A 226 1.10 -21.78 -1.73
CA PRO A 226 0.71 -21.23 -0.43
C PRO A 226 1.89 -20.84 0.48
N GLN A 227 3.08 -21.36 0.22
CA GLN A 227 4.29 -21.12 1.03
C GLN A 227 5.38 -20.36 0.29
N GLY A 228 5.11 -19.66 -0.76
CA GLY A 228 6.14 -18.95 -1.52
C GLY A 228 7.39 -19.80 -1.86
N GLY A 229 8.01 -19.64 -3.00
CA GLY A 229 9.17 -20.39 -3.39
C GLY A 229 8.95 -21.30 -4.60
N ARG A 230 9.86 -22.27 -4.83
CA ARG A 230 9.81 -23.13 -6.01
C ARG A 230 8.57 -24.03 -6.00
N LYS A 231 7.87 -24.09 -7.15
CA LYS A 231 6.70 -24.94 -7.35
C LYS A 231 7.07 -26.42 -7.22
N HIS A 232 6.52 -27.09 -6.20
CA HIS A 232 6.65 -28.54 -6.05
C HIS A 232 5.47 -29.27 -6.72
N PRO A 233 5.69 -30.42 -7.40
CA PRO A 233 4.64 -31.10 -8.18
C PRO A 233 3.44 -31.61 -7.39
N HIS A 234 3.55 -31.73 -6.07
CA HIS A 234 2.51 -32.28 -5.17
C HIS A 234 1.94 -31.26 -4.19
N GLN A 235 2.14 -29.96 -4.46
CA GLN A 235 1.65 -28.91 -3.58
C GLN A 235 0.28 -28.40 -4.08
N ASP A 236 -0.69 -28.27 -3.19
CA ASP A 236 -1.96 -27.62 -3.52
C ASP A 236 -1.73 -26.12 -3.78
N PHE A 237 -2.23 -25.64 -4.91
CA PHE A 237 -2.13 -24.23 -5.31
C PHE A 237 -3.40 -23.48 -4.96
N LEU A 238 -3.26 -22.27 -4.47
CA LEU A 238 -4.36 -21.33 -4.33
C LEU A 238 -4.68 -20.73 -5.71
N GLN A 239 -5.93 -20.81 -6.12
CA GLN A 239 -6.39 -20.21 -7.37
C GLN A 239 -6.96 -18.83 -7.11
N ILE A 240 -6.48 -17.82 -7.81
CA ILE A 240 -6.96 -16.44 -7.70
C ILE A 240 -7.20 -15.86 -9.10
N LYS A 241 -8.32 -15.18 -9.28
CA LYS A 241 -8.65 -14.45 -10.51
C LYS A 241 -8.14 -13.02 -10.41
N THR A 242 -7.34 -12.59 -11.39
CA THR A 242 -6.75 -11.26 -11.37
C THR A 242 -7.56 -10.19 -12.12
N ASP A 243 -8.72 -10.56 -12.71
CA ASP A 243 -9.58 -9.67 -13.51
C ASP A 243 -10.06 -8.43 -12.73
N ASN A 244 -10.31 -8.59 -11.43
CA ASN A 244 -10.84 -7.54 -10.57
C ASN A 244 -9.80 -6.92 -9.64
N ILE A 245 -8.56 -7.39 -9.68
CA ILE A 245 -7.45 -6.76 -8.94
C ILE A 245 -7.04 -5.48 -9.69
N LEU A 246 -6.95 -4.36 -8.97
CA LEU A 246 -6.43 -3.12 -9.52
C LEU A 246 -4.91 -3.10 -9.42
N PHE A 247 -4.22 -2.97 -10.57
CA PHE A 247 -2.78 -2.77 -10.60
C PHE A 247 -2.47 -1.28 -10.75
N ILE A 248 -1.60 -0.78 -9.87
CA ILE A 248 -1.04 0.57 -9.91
C ILE A 248 0.47 0.39 -10.03
N CYS A 249 1.04 0.80 -11.15
CA CYS A 249 2.48 0.72 -11.40
C CYS A 249 3.11 2.07 -11.19
N GLY A 250 4.17 2.17 -10.39
CA GLY A 250 4.87 3.43 -10.10
C GLY A 250 6.33 3.38 -10.54
N GLY A 251 6.84 4.50 -11.06
CA GLY A 251 8.25 4.64 -11.42
C GLY A 251 8.71 6.10 -11.40
N ALA A 252 10.03 6.29 -11.27
CA ALA A 252 10.64 7.61 -11.34
C ALA A 252 10.78 8.07 -12.80
N PHE A 253 11.01 7.16 -13.72
CA PHE A 253 11.16 7.40 -15.16
C PHE A 253 12.24 8.45 -15.47
N GLU A 254 13.41 8.24 -14.88
CA GLU A 254 14.56 9.12 -15.11
C GLU A 254 14.89 9.22 -16.60
N GLY A 255 15.04 10.45 -17.12
CA GLY A 255 15.28 10.72 -18.54
C GLY A 255 14.03 10.74 -19.45
N LEU A 256 12.88 10.25 -18.99
CA LEU A 256 11.62 10.32 -19.77
C LEU A 256 11.18 11.78 -19.96
N VAL A 257 11.37 12.61 -18.92
CA VAL A 257 11.07 14.05 -18.98
C VAL A 257 11.82 14.72 -20.13
N ASP A 258 13.11 14.44 -20.25
CA ASP A 258 13.96 15.02 -21.31
C ASP A 258 13.54 14.51 -22.70
N MET A 259 13.09 13.25 -22.81
CA MET A 259 12.56 12.67 -24.08
C MET A 259 11.27 13.36 -24.51
N VAL A 260 10.35 13.59 -23.60
CA VAL A 260 9.08 14.26 -23.87
C VAL A 260 9.30 15.72 -24.20
N ASP A 261 10.14 16.44 -23.46
CA ASP A 261 10.49 17.84 -23.71
C ASP A 261 11.16 18.00 -25.08
N TRP A 262 12.09 17.11 -25.44
CA TRP A 262 12.71 17.11 -26.77
C TRP A 262 11.68 16.92 -27.90
N ARG A 263 10.70 16.00 -27.72
CA ARG A 263 9.63 15.79 -28.71
C ARG A 263 8.78 17.05 -28.89
N ILE A 264 8.31 17.65 -27.79
CA ILE A 264 7.49 18.88 -27.83
C ILE A 264 8.24 20.02 -28.48
N THR A 265 9.52 20.19 -28.13
CA THR A 265 10.37 21.26 -28.68
C THR A 265 10.62 21.06 -30.17
N LYS A 266 10.83 19.83 -30.63
CA LYS A 266 11.03 19.51 -32.04
C LYS A 266 9.76 19.79 -32.86
N ASP A 267 8.60 19.45 -32.35
CA ASP A 267 7.32 19.68 -33.03
C ASP A 267 6.97 21.18 -33.12
N SER A 268 7.40 21.99 -32.13
CA SER A 268 7.17 23.44 -32.12
C SER A 268 8.15 24.22 -33.01
N ASN A 269 9.35 23.68 -33.27
CA ASN A 269 10.42 24.36 -34.02
C ASN A 269 10.49 24.02 -35.50
N SER A 270 9.40 23.55 -36.13
CA SER A 270 9.42 23.12 -37.54
C SER A 270 9.64 24.25 -38.58
N ILE A 271 9.70 25.54 -38.20
CA ILE A 271 9.99 26.67 -39.09
C ILE A 271 10.84 27.72 -38.37
N GLY A 272 12.17 27.64 -38.50
CA GLY A 272 13.09 28.76 -38.17
C GLY A 272 14.49 28.36 -37.71
N PHE A 273 15.50 28.99 -38.30
CA PHE A 273 16.96 28.82 -38.06
C PHE A 273 17.46 29.41 -36.73
N ASN A 274 16.70 29.41 -35.66
CA ASN A 274 17.18 29.84 -34.34
C ASN A 274 17.09 28.67 -33.37
N SER A 275 18.14 27.84 -33.31
CA SER A 275 18.43 26.98 -32.18
C SER A 275 18.83 27.84 -30.97
N ILE A 276 17.86 28.49 -30.35
CA ILE A 276 18.05 28.99 -28.98
C ILE A 276 17.93 27.73 -28.13
N GLU A 277 19.03 27.28 -27.57
CA GLU A 277 19.05 26.39 -26.42
C GLU A 277 18.30 27.11 -25.29
N ASN A 278 16.98 27.07 -25.32
CA ASN A 278 16.18 27.46 -24.18
C ASN A 278 16.38 26.34 -23.13
N HIS A 279 17.34 26.60 -22.25
CA HIS A 279 17.41 25.91 -20.97
C HIS A 279 16.10 26.21 -20.23
N ARG A 280 15.06 25.39 -20.48
CA ARG A 280 13.87 25.42 -19.63
C ARG A 280 14.29 25.06 -18.22
N SER A 281 13.68 25.70 -17.25
CA SER A 281 13.88 25.37 -15.83
C SER A 281 13.49 23.93 -15.57
N ASP A 282 14.03 23.31 -14.53
CA ASP A 282 13.64 21.93 -14.16
C ASP A 282 12.13 21.81 -13.87
N ASP A 283 11.48 22.90 -13.46
CA ASP A 283 10.05 22.96 -13.22
C ASP A 283 9.24 22.95 -14.53
N ASP A 284 9.68 23.69 -15.58
CA ASP A 284 9.07 23.65 -16.92
C ASP A 284 9.16 22.26 -17.57
N LYS A 285 10.22 21.51 -17.26
CA LYS A 285 10.40 20.14 -17.75
C LYS A 285 9.42 19.17 -17.09
N VAL A 286 9.05 19.37 -15.84
CA VAL A 286 8.07 18.51 -15.16
C VAL A 286 6.68 18.68 -15.76
N GLU A 287 6.32 19.90 -16.21
CA GLU A 287 5.07 20.15 -16.93
C GLU A 287 5.01 19.38 -18.26
N ALA A 288 6.17 19.09 -18.89
CA ALA A 288 6.20 18.29 -20.11
C ALA A 288 5.60 16.88 -19.91
N LEU A 289 5.64 16.31 -18.71
CA LEU A 289 5.00 15.01 -18.44
C LEU A 289 3.47 15.02 -18.58
N GLU A 290 2.82 16.19 -18.55
CA GLU A 290 1.38 16.28 -18.86
C GLU A 290 1.07 15.89 -20.30
N HIS A 291 2.07 15.97 -21.17
CA HIS A 291 1.98 15.57 -22.58
C HIS A 291 2.56 14.19 -22.87
N LEU A 292 2.70 13.35 -21.83
CA LEU A 292 3.18 11.97 -21.98
C LEU A 292 2.27 11.17 -22.91
N THR A 293 2.87 10.52 -23.89
CA THR A 293 2.18 9.66 -24.87
C THR A 293 2.61 8.20 -24.74
N ALA A 294 1.84 7.30 -25.34
CA ALA A 294 2.21 5.89 -25.41
C ALA A 294 3.55 5.68 -26.13
N ASP A 295 3.80 6.46 -27.19
CA ASP A 295 5.04 6.37 -27.97
C ASP A 295 6.28 6.74 -27.13
N ASP A 296 6.17 7.65 -26.20
CA ASP A 296 7.27 8.00 -25.28
C ASP A 296 7.63 6.82 -24.38
N LEU A 297 6.63 6.08 -23.88
CA LEU A 297 6.84 4.86 -23.09
C LEU A 297 7.45 3.72 -23.92
N LEU A 298 7.05 3.57 -25.18
CA LEU A 298 7.65 2.62 -26.10
C LEU A 298 9.13 2.94 -26.35
N ASN A 299 9.43 4.21 -26.61
CA ASN A 299 10.80 4.70 -26.79
C ASN A 299 11.64 4.56 -25.53
N TYR A 300 11.02 4.66 -24.34
CA TYR A 300 11.67 4.44 -23.06
C TYR A 300 12.07 2.98 -22.83
N GLY A 301 11.39 2.02 -23.50
CA GLY A 301 11.72 0.59 -23.46
C GLY A 301 10.63 -0.32 -22.92
N PHE A 302 9.40 0.17 -22.85
CA PHE A 302 8.25 -0.68 -22.52
C PHE A 302 7.75 -1.42 -23.75
N ILE A 303 7.21 -2.64 -23.54
CA ILE A 303 6.57 -3.39 -24.63
C ILE A 303 5.18 -2.82 -24.93
N PRO A 304 4.74 -2.81 -26.20
CA PRO A 304 3.45 -2.23 -26.61
C PRO A 304 2.25 -2.81 -25.84
N GLU A 305 2.29 -4.11 -25.59
CA GLU A 305 1.23 -4.83 -24.91
C GLU A 305 1.05 -4.33 -23.47
N LEU A 306 2.15 -4.07 -22.75
CA LEU A 306 2.10 -3.57 -21.36
C LEU A 306 1.61 -2.12 -21.33
N VAL A 307 2.08 -1.27 -22.27
CA VAL A 307 1.60 0.12 -22.37
C VAL A 307 0.10 0.16 -22.63
N GLY A 308 -0.41 -0.72 -23.51
CA GLY A 308 -1.85 -0.84 -23.76
C GLY A 308 -2.69 -1.27 -22.55
N ARG A 309 -2.08 -1.89 -21.53
CA ARG A 309 -2.75 -2.30 -20.29
C ARG A 309 -2.62 -1.31 -19.13
N LEU A 310 -1.87 -0.22 -19.34
CA LEU A 310 -1.69 0.90 -18.41
C LEU A 310 -2.22 2.21 -19.04
N PRO A 311 -3.51 2.26 -19.41
CA PRO A 311 -4.05 3.37 -20.21
C PRO A 311 -4.18 4.68 -19.42
N ILE A 312 -4.09 4.63 -18.08
CA ILE A 312 -4.25 5.81 -17.24
C ILE A 312 -2.89 6.20 -16.70
N SER A 313 -2.31 7.26 -17.26
CA SER A 313 -1.09 7.87 -16.77
C SER A 313 -1.41 9.00 -15.78
N VAL A 314 -0.76 8.99 -14.64
CA VAL A 314 -0.90 9.99 -13.58
C VAL A 314 0.47 10.56 -13.27
N ASN A 315 0.65 11.84 -13.50
CA ASN A 315 1.91 12.51 -13.29
C ASN A 315 1.92 13.18 -11.92
N LEU A 316 3.00 12.97 -11.17
CA LEU A 316 3.23 13.61 -9.88
C LEU A 316 4.35 14.64 -10.03
N SER A 317 4.09 15.84 -9.55
CA SER A 317 5.07 16.91 -9.51
C SER A 317 6.07 16.73 -8.37
N LYS A 318 7.23 17.37 -8.52
CA LYS A 318 8.21 17.53 -7.43
C LYS A 318 7.59 18.37 -6.32
N LEU A 319 7.86 18.02 -5.07
CA LEU A 319 7.42 18.81 -3.93
C LEU A 319 8.35 20.01 -3.76
N ASP A 320 7.76 21.21 -3.71
CA ASP A 320 8.45 22.46 -3.39
C ASP A 320 8.63 22.60 -1.86
N LYS A 321 9.30 23.68 -1.44
CA LYS A 321 9.52 23.96 -0.01
C LYS A 321 8.22 24.06 0.77
N ASP A 322 7.24 24.75 0.24
CA ASP A 322 5.97 24.97 0.92
C ASP A 322 5.18 23.66 1.07
N ALA A 323 5.22 22.80 0.04
CA ALA A 323 4.63 21.47 0.12
C ALA A 323 5.34 20.59 1.16
N LEU A 324 6.68 20.65 1.27
CA LEU A 324 7.41 19.88 2.29
C LEU A 324 7.11 20.37 3.71
N ILE A 325 6.97 21.66 3.94
CA ILE A 325 6.52 22.22 5.23
C ILE A 325 5.12 21.70 5.57
N LYS A 326 4.20 21.70 4.60
CA LYS A 326 2.86 21.15 4.80
C LYS A 326 2.89 19.66 5.06
N VAL A 327 3.72 18.88 4.37
CA VAL A 327 3.89 17.44 4.61
C VAL A 327 4.33 17.15 6.04
N LEU A 328 5.15 18.03 6.64
CA LEU A 328 5.57 17.89 8.04
C LEU A 328 4.44 18.14 9.05
N THR A 329 3.45 19.00 8.71
CA THR A 329 2.52 19.58 9.70
C THR A 329 1.05 19.24 9.47
N GLU A 330 0.56 19.26 8.20
CA GLU A 330 -0.88 19.23 7.92
C GLU A 330 -1.51 17.83 7.94
N PRO A 331 -0.94 16.79 7.29
CA PRO A 331 -1.57 15.47 7.19
C PRO A 331 -1.98 14.89 8.54
N LYS A 332 -2.98 14.00 8.54
CA LYS A 332 -3.36 13.26 9.75
C LYS A 332 -2.18 12.51 10.34
N ASP A 333 -1.38 11.87 9.47
CA ASP A 333 -0.20 11.10 9.85
C ASP A 333 1.10 11.92 9.60
N ALA A 334 1.06 13.28 9.79
CA ALA A 334 2.22 14.14 9.62
C ALA A 334 3.35 13.75 10.55
N LEU A 335 4.61 13.84 10.07
CA LEU A 335 5.78 13.38 10.82
C LEU A 335 5.89 14.04 12.19
N ILE A 336 5.70 15.36 12.28
CA ILE A 336 5.74 16.08 13.55
C ILE A 336 4.69 15.53 14.51
N LYS A 337 3.48 15.26 14.06
CA LYS A 337 2.40 14.70 14.88
C LYS A 337 2.73 13.28 15.39
N GLN A 338 3.44 12.47 14.58
CA GLN A 338 3.88 11.16 15.00
C GLN A 338 4.90 11.27 16.15
N TYR A 339 5.92 12.14 16.02
CA TYR A 339 6.90 12.35 17.09
C TYR A 339 6.26 12.98 18.34
N GLN A 340 5.36 13.95 18.16
CA GLN A 340 4.60 14.50 19.28
C GLN A 340 3.80 13.44 20.05
N ALA A 341 3.20 12.49 19.33
CA ALA A 341 2.49 11.39 19.98
C ALA A 341 3.44 10.43 20.71
N LEU A 342 4.65 10.17 20.19
CA LEU A 342 5.67 9.36 20.86
C LEU A 342 6.15 10.04 22.14
N PHE A 343 6.54 11.31 22.10
CA PHE A 343 7.00 12.08 23.27
C PHE A 343 5.90 12.21 24.34
N LYS A 344 4.65 12.32 23.90
CA LYS A 344 3.50 12.36 24.82
C LYS A 344 3.31 11.04 25.60
N MET A 345 3.75 9.89 25.08
CA MET A 345 3.72 8.62 25.82
C MET A 345 4.71 8.62 26.99
N ASP A 346 5.75 9.46 26.91
CA ASP A 346 6.73 9.71 27.98
C ASP A 346 6.39 10.97 28.80
N ASP A 347 5.14 11.48 28.70
CA ASP A 347 4.64 12.70 29.37
C ASP A 347 5.40 13.98 29.01
N VAL A 348 6.03 14.04 27.83
CA VAL A 348 6.81 15.19 27.35
C VAL A 348 6.11 15.85 26.16
N GLU A 349 6.02 17.17 26.17
CA GLU A 349 5.50 17.98 25.06
C GLU A 349 6.62 18.33 24.08
N LEU A 350 6.50 17.89 22.80
CA LEU A 350 7.45 18.20 21.74
C LEU A 350 6.95 19.38 20.91
N GLU A 351 7.77 20.43 20.84
CA GLU A 351 7.51 21.64 20.04
C GLU A 351 8.58 21.84 19.00
N PHE A 352 8.19 22.17 17.78
CA PHE A 352 9.07 22.63 16.70
C PHE A 352 8.79 24.11 16.42
N THR A 353 9.84 24.90 16.29
CA THR A 353 9.68 26.29 15.83
C THR A 353 9.39 26.33 14.34
N SER A 354 8.77 27.39 13.86
CA SER A 354 8.49 27.60 12.42
C SER A 354 9.77 27.60 11.59
N GLU A 355 10.85 28.16 12.16
CA GLU A 355 12.18 28.22 11.57
C GLU A 355 12.81 26.82 11.46
N ALA A 356 12.67 25.96 12.50
CA ALA A 356 13.15 24.58 12.45
C ALA A 356 12.43 23.76 11.37
N ILE A 357 11.11 23.94 11.23
CA ILE A 357 10.32 23.27 10.19
C ILE A 357 10.77 23.71 8.80
N ALA A 358 11.01 25.02 8.59
CA ALA A 358 11.48 25.57 7.34
C ALA A 358 12.92 25.08 7.01
N ALA A 359 13.82 25.06 8.00
CA ALA A 359 15.17 24.53 7.87
C ALA A 359 15.19 23.04 7.50
N THR A 360 14.31 22.23 8.12
CA THR A 360 14.15 20.81 7.78
C THR A 360 13.73 20.62 6.31
N ALA A 361 12.80 21.45 5.81
CA ALA A 361 12.37 21.41 4.42
C ALA A 361 13.50 21.83 3.46
N ASP A 362 14.27 22.87 3.78
CA ASP A 362 15.41 23.33 2.99
C ASP A 362 16.50 22.26 2.91
N GLN A 363 16.84 21.63 4.03
CA GLN A 363 17.83 20.56 4.06
C GLN A 363 17.40 19.34 3.23
N ALA A 364 16.13 18.96 3.27
CA ALA A 364 15.58 17.87 2.45
C ALA A 364 15.63 18.19 0.95
N LEU A 365 15.44 19.47 0.56
CA LEU A 365 15.61 19.92 -0.83
C LEU A 365 17.06 19.87 -1.28
N GLN A 366 18.00 20.32 -0.44
CA GLN A 366 19.44 20.27 -0.73
C GLN A 366 19.93 18.84 -0.93
N LEU A 367 19.45 17.89 -0.12
CA LEU A 367 19.76 16.47 -0.24
C LEU A 367 19.08 15.80 -1.45
N LYS A 368 18.18 16.47 -2.15
CA LYS A 368 17.39 15.95 -3.29
C LYS A 368 16.62 14.65 -2.97
N THR A 369 16.28 14.45 -1.70
CA THR A 369 15.61 13.24 -1.22
C THR A 369 14.09 13.35 -1.17
N GLY A 370 13.55 14.57 -1.40
CA GLY A 370 12.12 14.85 -1.30
C GLY A 370 11.57 14.54 0.11
N ALA A 371 10.32 14.14 0.19
CA ALA A 371 9.68 13.84 1.48
C ALA A 371 10.33 12.69 2.26
N ARG A 372 11.07 11.78 1.61
CA ARG A 372 11.79 10.69 2.30
C ARG A 372 12.89 11.21 3.24
N GLY A 373 13.58 12.30 2.85
CA GLY A 373 14.63 12.89 3.66
C GLY A 373 14.15 13.55 4.95
N LEU A 374 12.90 14.00 4.99
CA LEU A 374 12.34 14.68 6.16
C LEU A 374 12.41 13.82 7.43
N ARG A 375 12.07 12.53 7.31
CA ARG A 375 12.14 11.60 8.45
C ARG A 375 13.56 11.43 8.95
N SER A 376 14.53 11.19 8.06
CA SER A 376 15.92 10.97 8.45
C SER A 376 16.54 12.19 9.13
N ILE A 377 16.18 13.41 8.68
CA ILE A 377 16.63 14.64 9.31
C ILE A 377 16.08 14.76 10.73
N LEU A 378 14.77 14.54 10.91
CA LEU A 378 14.15 14.61 12.24
C LEU A 378 14.66 13.50 13.18
N GLU A 379 14.86 12.28 12.67
CA GLU A 379 15.41 11.16 13.45
C GLU A 379 16.82 11.47 13.93
N GLN A 380 17.66 12.06 13.10
CA GLN A 380 19.02 12.43 13.47
C GLN A 380 19.04 13.47 14.62
N VAL A 381 18.16 14.48 14.57
CA VAL A 381 18.08 15.54 15.59
C VAL A 381 17.47 15.03 16.89
N LEU A 382 16.48 14.13 16.80
CA LEU A 382 15.76 13.64 17.98
C LEU A 382 16.38 12.38 18.60
N LEU A 383 17.37 11.74 17.94
CA LEU A 383 17.93 10.45 18.37
C LEU A 383 18.41 10.47 19.81
N ASP A 384 19.30 11.42 20.14
CA ASP A 384 19.91 11.51 21.47
C ASP A 384 18.88 11.86 22.54
N VAL A 385 17.91 12.74 22.17
CA VAL A 385 16.80 13.10 23.06
C VAL A 385 15.94 11.87 23.36
N MET A 386 15.54 11.11 22.34
CA MET A 386 14.72 9.91 22.51
C MET A 386 15.44 8.81 23.29
N TYR A 387 16.77 8.75 23.21
CA TYR A 387 17.57 7.79 23.97
C TYR A 387 17.59 8.10 25.46
N GLU A 388 17.79 9.37 25.83
CA GLU A 388 17.94 9.81 27.23
C GLU A 388 16.60 10.08 27.93
N LEU A 389 15.58 10.55 27.20
CA LEU A 389 14.31 11.04 27.73
C LEU A 389 13.62 10.07 28.70
N PRO A 390 13.53 8.75 28.43
CA PRO A 390 12.87 7.82 29.34
C PRO A 390 13.52 7.70 30.72
N SER A 391 14.79 8.12 30.83
CA SER A 391 15.56 8.08 32.09
C SER A 391 15.29 9.30 32.99
N PHE A 392 14.71 10.37 32.45
CA PHE A 392 14.52 11.65 33.13
C PHE A 392 13.04 12.06 33.24
N LYS A 393 12.42 11.78 34.39
CA LYS A 393 11.00 12.11 34.65
C LYS A 393 10.73 13.59 34.95
N GLU A 394 11.77 14.42 35.04
CA GLU A 394 11.66 15.84 35.39
C GLU A 394 11.40 16.71 34.13
N ILE A 395 11.64 16.17 32.95
CA ILE A 395 11.49 16.88 31.69
C ILE A 395 10.02 16.86 31.27
N ILE A 396 9.44 18.05 31.04
CA ILE A 396 8.03 18.19 30.60
C ILE A 396 7.89 18.71 29.18
N ARG A 397 8.94 19.37 28.64
CA ARG A 397 8.90 19.93 27.29
C ARG A 397 10.25 19.83 26.59
N CYS A 398 10.20 19.50 25.30
CA CYS A 398 11.32 19.44 24.38
C CYS A 398 11.07 20.43 23.23
N LYS A 399 11.98 21.38 23.02
CA LYS A 399 11.86 22.39 21.96
C LYS A 399 12.99 22.24 20.96
N VAL A 400 12.62 22.06 19.68
CA VAL A 400 13.54 21.97 18.54
C VAL A 400 13.52 23.32 17.81
N ASP A 401 14.66 23.96 17.68
CA ASP A 401 14.87 25.20 16.96
C ASP A 401 15.68 25.00 15.68
N GLU A 402 15.93 26.08 14.94
CA GLU A 402 16.66 26.05 13.69
C GLU A 402 18.11 25.58 13.87
N GLY A 403 18.78 26.00 14.97
CA GLY A 403 20.16 25.61 15.26
C GLY A 403 20.32 24.10 15.42
N ALA A 404 19.33 23.44 16.02
CA ALA A 404 19.32 21.99 16.17
C ALA A 404 19.27 21.25 14.81
N ILE A 405 18.68 21.87 13.78
CA ILE A 405 18.59 21.28 12.43
C ILE A 405 19.85 21.58 11.60
N LEU A 406 20.33 22.83 11.60
CA LEU A 406 21.38 23.28 10.70
C LEU A 406 22.80 23.10 11.28
N GLU A 407 22.95 23.32 12.58
CA GLU A 407 24.26 23.39 13.24
C GLU A 407 24.51 22.19 14.17
N ASN A 408 23.54 21.28 14.30
CA ASN A 408 23.51 20.19 15.27
C ASN A 408 23.63 20.70 16.73
N ASP A 409 23.05 21.86 16.99
CA ASP A 409 22.98 22.37 18.36
C ASP A 409 22.13 21.42 19.24
N PRO A 410 22.44 21.32 20.52
CA PRO A 410 21.64 20.48 21.42
C PRO A 410 20.22 21.02 21.56
N VAL A 411 19.26 20.10 21.47
CA VAL A 411 17.82 20.41 21.65
C VAL A 411 17.56 20.95 23.05
N SER A 412 16.70 21.96 23.15
CA SER A 412 16.35 22.60 24.42
C SER A 412 15.32 21.79 25.19
N LEU A 413 15.69 21.33 26.40
CA LEU A 413 14.82 20.58 27.31
C LEU A 413 14.40 21.45 28.49
N ILE A 414 13.13 21.42 28.83
CA ILE A 414 12.54 22.25 29.91
C ILE A 414 11.96 21.34 30.97
N THR A 415 12.37 21.55 32.23
CA THR A 415 11.85 20.82 33.40
C THR A 415 10.56 21.45 33.95
N ALA A 416 9.91 20.75 34.86
CA ALA A 416 8.74 21.24 35.59
C ALA A 416 9.00 22.55 36.35
N ASN A 417 10.24 22.82 36.73
CA ASN A 417 10.65 24.05 37.39
C ASN A 417 11.01 25.20 36.42
N SER A 418 10.74 25.02 35.12
CA SER A 418 11.12 25.98 34.05
C SER A 418 12.64 26.18 33.91
N GLU A 419 13.45 25.24 34.36
CA GLU A 419 14.89 25.23 34.14
C GLU A 419 15.18 24.68 32.75
N LEU A 420 16.04 25.37 32.00
CA LEU A 420 16.51 24.94 30.66
C LEU A 420 17.71 24.02 30.87
N ILE A 421 17.63 22.81 30.37
CA ILE A 421 18.71 21.81 30.42
C ILE A 421 19.12 21.54 28.95
N GLN A 422 20.43 21.54 28.66
CA GLN A 422 20.98 21.09 27.37
C GLN A 422 21.49 19.66 27.50
N MET A 423 21.44 18.89 26.40
CA MET A 423 21.82 17.47 26.37
C MET A 423 23.17 17.12 26.99
N PRO A 424 24.28 17.89 26.78
CA PRO A 424 25.56 17.62 27.42
C PRO A 424 25.54 17.64 28.96
N ASP A 425 24.56 18.34 29.55
CA ASP A 425 24.39 18.40 31.01
C ASP A 425 23.62 17.20 31.59
N LEU A 426 22.85 16.49 30.73
CA LEU A 426 22.17 15.24 31.13
C LEU A 426 23.15 14.07 31.25
N GLU A 427 24.10 13.93 30.34
CA GLU A 427 25.14 12.89 30.43
C GLU A 427 25.96 12.99 31.70
N LYS A 428 26.19 14.19 32.24
CA LYS A 428 26.88 14.41 33.50
C LYS A 428 26.05 14.09 34.74
N LYS A 429 24.72 14.09 34.65
CA LYS A 429 23.81 13.73 35.73
C LYS A 429 23.49 12.23 35.80
N SER A 430 23.69 11.49 34.69
CA SER A 430 23.45 10.04 34.61
C SER A 430 24.69 9.19 34.98
N ALA A 431 25.87 9.77 35.12
CA ALA A 431 27.14 9.16 35.59
C ALA A 431 27.38 9.42 37.06
#